data_685bc817222d32091be782d6bdefb07b
#
_entry.id   685bc817222d32091be782d6bdefb07b
#
_cell.length_a   1.000
_cell.length_b   1.000
_cell.length_c   1.000
_cell.angle_alpha   90.00
_cell.angle_beta   90.00
_cell.angle_gamma   90.00
#
_symmetry.space_group_name_H-M   'P 1'
#
loop_
_entity.id
_entity.type
_entity.pdbx_description
1 polymer ?
#
loop_
_entity_poly.entity_id
_entity_poly.type
_entity_poly.pdbx_seq_one_letter_code
_entity_poly.pdbx_strand_id
1 'polypeptide(L)'
;FGKGYETIEQIEKSDSTTKFHKSSFQLYPRFVWEVRPHLYTGPLFDINFSKSDDINPVMAEDPYFNKFKRDYVNIGVGGLIQYDTRNDVATPSSGMLLSAIAKVYGKYLGGAYNYEMFELEYRQFQQVFRPRSTLAWIAKTQIGVGNVPFTELPSFGSPFDLRGYYWGKYRDKTMAYGILEYRHMFGSVEKYKSGNFWAKCGFVGWVGMGTIGNAPIVDWNKWKFNYGVGLRIQMQPGKNFRLDV
;
A
#
# COMPACT_ATOMS: atom_id res chain seq x y z
N PHE A 1 4.48 -13.06 11.78
CA PHE A 1 3.97 -11.66 11.72
C PHE A 1 3.22 -11.36 13.01
N GLY A 2 3.65 -10.35 13.79
CA GLY A 2 2.99 -9.91 15.00
C GLY A 2 2.45 -8.48 14.86
N LYS A 3 1.74 -7.99 15.87
CA LYS A 3 1.32 -6.59 15.95
C LYS A 3 2.41 -5.78 16.65
N GLY A 4 2.89 -4.70 16.00
CA GLY A 4 3.93 -3.82 16.55
C GLY A 4 5.35 -4.38 16.45
N TYR A 5 6.32 -3.50 16.68
CA TYR A 5 7.73 -3.86 16.56
C TYR A 5 8.20 -4.87 17.61
N GLU A 6 7.72 -4.76 18.85
CA GLU A 6 8.15 -5.63 19.94
C GLU A 6 7.86 -7.10 19.67
N THR A 7 6.64 -7.41 19.23
CA THR A 7 6.24 -8.76 18.86
C THR A 7 7.05 -9.29 17.68
N ILE A 8 7.30 -8.45 16.68
CA ILE A 8 8.09 -8.82 15.49
C ILE A 8 9.55 -9.11 15.90
N GLU A 9 10.16 -8.27 16.72
CA GLU A 9 11.52 -8.45 17.20
C GLU A 9 11.66 -9.70 18.10
N GLN A 10 10.67 -10.02 18.93
CA GLN A 10 10.66 -11.25 19.72
C GLN A 10 10.62 -12.50 18.84
N ILE A 11 9.77 -12.49 17.79
CA ILE A 11 9.67 -13.59 16.84
C ILE A 11 10.98 -13.75 16.06
N GLU A 12 11.59 -12.68 15.59
CA GLU A 12 12.87 -12.72 14.88
C GLU A 12 14.00 -13.26 15.77
N LYS A 13 14.03 -12.90 17.05
CA LYS A 13 15.04 -13.41 18.03
C LYS A 13 14.85 -14.88 18.36
N SER A 14 13.62 -15.38 18.34
CA SER A 14 13.32 -16.78 18.64
C SER A 14 13.50 -17.73 17.46
N ASP A 15 13.96 -17.23 16.30
CA ASP A 15 14.04 -17.96 15.03
C ASP A 15 12.71 -18.65 14.65
N SER A 16 11.63 -18.11 15.16
CA SER A 16 10.27 -18.61 14.95
C SER A 16 9.63 -17.97 13.74
N THR A 17 8.68 -18.66 13.14
CA THR A 17 7.89 -18.11 12.04
C THR A 17 6.44 -17.97 12.46
N THR A 18 5.83 -16.83 12.16
CA THR A 18 4.39 -16.65 12.28
C THR A 18 3.79 -16.67 10.89
N LYS A 19 3.23 -17.79 10.50
CA LYS A 19 2.55 -17.95 9.22
C LYS A 19 1.09 -18.29 9.48
N PHE A 20 0.23 -17.80 8.63
CA PHE A 20 -1.16 -18.19 8.53
C PHE A 20 -1.61 -18.00 7.08
N HIS A 21 -2.59 -18.77 6.67
CA HIS A 21 -3.22 -18.59 5.36
C HIS A 21 -4.42 -17.65 5.52
N LYS A 22 -4.44 -16.55 4.75
CA LYS A 22 -5.59 -15.65 4.68
C LYS A 22 -6.29 -15.85 3.34
N SER A 23 -7.55 -16.25 3.38
CA SER A 23 -8.49 -16.17 2.27
C SER A 23 -9.40 -14.98 2.48
N SER A 24 -9.50 -14.09 1.50
CA SER A 24 -10.40 -12.95 1.59
C SER A 24 -11.07 -12.67 0.25
N PHE A 25 -12.35 -12.30 0.34
CA PHE A 25 -13.10 -11.74 -0.77
C PHE A 25 -13.61 -10.36 -0.37
N GLN A 26 -13.28 -9.35 -1.18
CA GLN A 26 -13.65 -7.97 -0.89
C GLN A 26 -14.41 -7.36 -2.04
N LEU A 27 -15.58 -6.79 -1.74
CA LEU A 27 -16.33 -5.91 -2.62
C LEU A 27 -16.11 -4.47 -2.16
N TYR A 28 -15.51 -3.66 -3.02
CA TYR A 28 -15.12 -2.30 -2.69
C TYR A 28 -15.58 -1.31 -3.78
N PRO A 29 -16.90 -1.13 -3.98
CA PRO A 29 -17.42 -0.16 -4.94
C PRO A 29 -17.19 1.27 -4.46
N ARG A 30 -16.76 2.11 -5.41
CA ARG A 30 -16.56 3.55 -5.22
C ARG A 30 -17.39 4.29 -6.25
N PHE A 31 -18.20 5.24 -5.81
CA PHE A 31 -18.96 6.12 -6.67
C PHE A 31 -18.34 7.50 -6.59
N VAL A 32 -17.66 7.91 -7.66
CA VAL A 32 -16.78 9.08 -7.62
C VAL A 32 -17.17 10.04 -8.73
N TRP A 33 -17.35 11.29 -8.39
CA TRP A 33 -17.68 12.38 -9.31
C TRP A 33 -16.61 13.47 -9.28
N GLU A 34 -16.31 14.04 -10.42
CA GLU A 34 -15.51 15.24 -10.55
C GLU A 34 -16.37 16.46 -10.18
N VAL A 35 -16.08 17.08 -9.03
CA VAL A 35 -16.81 18.24 -8.52
C VAL A 35 -16.18 19.57 -8.93
N ARG A 36 -14.89 19.55 -9.26
CA ARG A 36 -14.11 20.62 -9.87
C ARG A 36 -13.01 19.98 -10.74
N PRO A 37 -12.41 20.71 -11.69
CA PRO A 37 -11.30 20.17 -12.47
C PRO A 37 -10.26 19.47 -11.60
N HIS A 38 -10.01 18.19 -11.88
CA HIS A 38 -9.08 17.31 -11.15
C HIS A 38 -9.47 16.96 -9.69
N LEU A 39 -10.58 17.49 -9.18
CA LEU A 39 -11.04 17.20 -7.81
C LEU A 39 -12.23 16.24 -7.84
N TYR A 40 -12.02 15.07 -7.29
CA TYR A 40 -12.97 13.97 -7.23
C TYR A 40 -13.40 13.69 -5.80
N THR A 41 -14.67 13.41 -5.59
CA THR A 41 -15.19 12.99 -4.27
C THR A 41 -16.34 12.03 -4.45
N GLY A 42 -16.63 11.27 -3.41
CA GLY A 42 -17.79 10.40 -3.41
C GLY A 42 -17.79 9.34 -2.32
N PRO A 43 -18.91 8.64 -2.15
CA PRO A 43 -19.05 7.55 -1.19
C PRO A 43 -18.37 6.28 -1.69
N LEU A 44 -18.02 5.45 -0.74
CA LEU A 44 -17.51 4.11 -0.95
C LEU A 44 -18.14 3.13 0.03
N PHE A 45 -18.19 1.88 -0.38
CA PHE A 45 -18.65 0.76 0.43
C PHE A 45 -17.55 -0.29 0.47
N ASP A 46 -17.43 -0.99 1.59
CA ASP A 46 -16.40 -2.01 1.78
C ASP A 46 -17.02 -3.22 2.48
N ILE A 47 -17.18 -4.32 1.76
CA ILE A 47 -17.66 -5.59 2.30
C ILE A 47 -16.51 -6.57 2.17
N ASN A 48 -15.97 -6.99 3.28
CA ASN A 48 -14.80 -7.85 3.35
C ASN A 48 -15.11 -9.14 4.11
N PHE A 49 -15.09 -10.27 3.37
CA PHE A 49 -15.14 -11.61 3.92
C PHE A 49 -13.72 -12.07 4.17
N SER A 50 -13.38 -12.38 5.40
CA SER A 50 -12.02 -12.79 5.78
C SER A 50 -12.06 -14.11 6.53
N LYS A 51 -11.19 -15.04 6.11
CA LYS A 51 -10.97 -16.32 6.75
C LYS A 51 -9.49 -16.55 6.98
N SER A 52 -9.11 -17.05 8.16
CA SER A 52 -7.73 -17.33 8.52
C SER A 52 -7.58 -18.80 8.90
N ASP A 53 -6.80 -19.53 8.10
CA ASP A 53 -6.50 -20.95 8.24
C ASP A 53 -4.99 -21.19 8.41
N ASP A 54 -4.58 -22.43 8.65
CA ASP A 54 -3.18 -22.89 8.77
C ASP A 54 -2.34 -22.03 9.70
N ILE A 55 -2.89 -21.77 10.89
CA ILE A 55 -2.28 -20.87 11.85
C ILE A 55 -1.13 -21.59 12.55
N ASN A 56 0.09 -21.05 12.40
CA ASN A 56 1.26 -21.54 13.12
C ASN A 56 1.05 -21.45 14.64
N PRO A 57 1.54 -22.41 15.46
CA PRO A 57 1.41 -22.39 16.92
C PRO A 57 1.78 -21.07 17.58
N VAL A 58 2.88 -20.44 17.16
CA VAL A 58 3.31 -19.13 17.68
C VAL A 58 2.29 -18.02 17.41
N MET A 59 1.67 -18.03 16.24
CA MET A 59 0.61 -17.09 15.88
C MET A 59 -0.69 -17.41 16.62
N ALA A 60 -0.95 -18.68 16.91
CA ALA A 60 -2.11 -19.11 17.68
C ALA A 60 -2.07 -18.65 19.15
N GLU A 61 -0.90 -18.32 19.67
CA GLU A 61 -0.71 -17.78 21.02
C GLU A 61 -0.75 -16.25 21.06
N ASP A 62 -0.75 -15.54 19.91
CA ASP A 62 -0.79 -14.08 19.87
C ASP A 62 -2.10 -13.54 20.47
N PRO A 63 -2.03 -12.74 21.56
CA PRO A 63 -3.24 -12.25 22.25
C PRO A 63 -4.09 -11.32 21.39
N TYR A 64 -3.45 -10.54 20.49
CA TYR A 64 -4.18 -9.64 19.62
C TYR A 64 -4.90 -10.39 18.51
N PHE A 65 -4.25 -11.41 17.93
CA PHE A 65 -4.86 -12.27 16.92
C PHE A 65 -6.06 -13.03 17.50
N ASN A 66 -5.93 -13.59 18.70
CA ASN A 66 -6.98 -14.37 19.38
C ASN A 66 -8.17 -13.53 19.86
N LYS A 67 -8.04 -12.21 19.91
CA LYS A 67 -9.16 -11.30 20.22
C LYS A 67 -10.24 -11.35 19.15
N PHE A 68 -9.92 -11.78 17.94
CA PHE A 68 -10.81 -11.76 16.78
C PHE A 68 -11.17 -13.17 16.33
N LYS A 69 -12.36 -13.34 15.77
CA LYS A 69 -12.76 -14.60 15.13
C LYS A 69 -11.86 -14.86 13.92
N ARG A 70 -11.66 -16.13 13.59
CA ARG A 70 -10.91 -16.54 12.40
C ARG A 70 -11.68 -16.26 11.11
N ASP A 71 -13.00 -16.42 11.17
CA ASP A 71 -13.92 -16.18 10.07
C ASP A 71 -14.87 -15.04 10.45
N TYR A 72 -14.90 -14.00 9.61
CA TYR A 72 -15.77 -12.87 9.86
C TYR A 72 -16.07 -12.08 8.58
N VAL A 73 -17.14 -11.31 8.65
CA VAL A 73 -17.48 -10.32 7.62
C VAL A 73 -17.40 -8.94 8.25
N ASN A 74 -16.70 -8.02 7.60
CA ASN A 74 -16.72 -6.62 7.95
C ASN A 74 -17.48 -5.84 6.88
N ILE A 75 -18.36 -4.97 7.32
CA ILE A 75 -19.12 -4.06 6.44
C ILE A 75 -18.82 -2.64 6.88
N GLY A 76 -18.37 -1.85 5.93
CA GLY A 76 -18.00 -0.46 6.14
C GLY A 76 -18.56 0.46 5.05
N VAL A 77 -18.75 1.69 5.44
CA VAL A 77 -19.09 2.79 4.55
C VAL A 77 -18.10 3.92 4.75
N GLY A 78 -17.92 4.74 3.73
CA GLY A 78 -16.98 5.83 3.84
C GLY A 78 -17.07 6.81 2.68
N GLY A 79 -16.10 7.69 2.64
CA GLY A 79 -15.96 8.66 1.57
C GLY A 79 -14.50 8.85 1.18
N LEU A 80 -14.31 9.37 -0.01
CA LEU A 80 -13.02 9.77 -0.52
C LEU A 80 -13.05 11.18 -1.07
N ILE A 81 -11.91 11.86 -0.96
CA ILE A 81 -11.58 13.08 -1.66
C ILE A 81 -10.24 12.87 -2.35
N GLN A 82 -10.16 13.16 -3.63
CA GLN A 82 -8.97 12.93 -4.44
C GLN A 82 -8.73 14.10 -5.38
N TYR A 83 -7.51 14.62 -5.38
CA TYR A 83 -7.04 15.58 -6.36
C TYR A 83 -5.99 14.90 -7.25
N ASP A 84 -6.27 14.77 -8.56
CA ASP A 84 -5.47 14.00 -9.49
C ASP A 84 -5.17 14.80 -10.75
N THR A 85 -3.91 15.23 -10.89
CA THR A 85 -3.39 15.94 -12.07
C THR A 85 -2.39 15.12 -12.87
N ARG A 86 -2.30 13.82 -12.62
CA ARG A 86 -1.36 12.93 -13.32
C ARG A 86 -1.70 12.89 -14.81
N ASN A 87 -0.66 12.94 -15.63
CA ASN A 87 -0.80 12.84 -17.09
C ASN A 87 -1.20 11.44 -17.57
N ASP A 88 -0.96 10.41 -16.77
CA ASP A 88 -1.34 9.01 -17.02
C ASP A 88 -1.55 8.32 -15.67
N VAL A 89 -2.56 7.46 -15.57
CA VAL A 89 -2.89 6.77 -14.31
C VAL A 89 -1.96 5.59 -14.05
N ALA A 90 -1.57 4.89 -15.12
CA ALA A 90 -0.80 3.64 -15.03
C ALA A 90 0.72 3.87 -14.95
N THR A 91 1.22 4.80 -15.77
CA THR A 91 2.66 5.12 -15.88
C THR A 91 2.91 6.63 -15.85
N PRO A 92 2.53 7.30 -14.76
CA PRO A 92 2.64 8.75 -14.71
C PRO A 92 4.10 9.22 -14.78
N SER A 93 4.32 10.28 -15.54
CA SER A 93 5.60 10.98 -15.66
C SER A 93 5.55 12.43 -15.17
N SER A 94 4.35 12.98 -15.00
CA SER A 94 4.13 14.32 -14.46
C SER A 94 2.79 14.41 -13.71
N GLY A 95 2.67 15.43 -12.88
CA GLY A 95 1.49 15.68 -12.07
C GLY A 95 1.53 15.03 -10.71
N MET A 96 0.43 15.11 -9.98
CA MET A 96 0.33 14.60 -8.61
C MET A 96 -1.01 13.94 -8.33
N LEU A 97 -1.03 13.12 -7.32
CA LEU A 97 -2.22 12.55 -6.70
C LEU A 97 -2.18 12.86 -5.20
N LEU A 98 -3.21 13.51 -4.69
CA LEU A 98 -3.49 13.61 -3.27
C LEU A 98 -4.82 12.93 -3.00
N SER A 99 -4.85 11.94 -2.12
CA SER A 99 -6.05 11.15 -1.82
C SER A 99 -6.23 11.02 -0.32
N ALA A 100 -7.42 11.32 0.16
CA ALA A 100 -7.85 11.09 1.53
C ALA A 100 -9.10 10.19 1.52
N ILE A 101 -9.07 9.14 2.32
CA ILE A 101 -10.16 8.17 2.46
C ILE A 101 -10.47 8.01 3.95
N ALA A 102 -11.75 8.05 4.31
CA ALA A 102 -12.23 7.70 5.63
C ALA A 102 -13.30 6.63 5.53
N LYS A 103 -13.20 5.60 6.36
CA LYS A 103 -14.14 4.47 6.42
C LYS A 103 -14.52 4.16 7.86
N VAL A 104 -15.77 3.86 8.07
CA VAL A 104 -16.31 3.41 9.36
C VAL A 104 -16.92 2.04 9.17
N TYR A 105 -16.50 1.08 9.97
CA TYR A 105 -17.01 -0.29 10.00
C TYR A 105 -17.82 -0.51 11.27
N GLY A 106 -18.92 -1.23 11.16
CA GLY A 106 -19.78 -1.37 12.32
C GLY A 106 -20.68 -2.59 12.33
N LYS A 107 -20.97 -3.04 13.57
CA LYS A 107 -21.99 -4.06 13.80
C LYS A 107 -23.37 -3.59 13.38
N TYR A 108 -23.62 -2.29 13.45
CA TYR A 108 -24.87 -1.65 12.99
C TYR A 108 -25.04 -1.70 11.45
N LEU A 109 -23.95 -1.96 10.71
CA LEU A 109 -23.98 -2.22 9.26
C LEU A 109 -24.07 -3.73 8.95
N GLY A 110 -24.11 -4.60 9.97
CA GLY A 110 -24.05 -6.06 9.82
C GLY A 110 -22.63 -6.64 9.85
N GLY A 111 -21.61 -5.83 10.12
CA GLY A 111 -20.22 -6.27 10.27
C GLY A 111 -19.93 -6.90 11.63
N ALA A 112 -18.81 -7.61 11.75
CA ALA A 112 -18.43 -8.29 12.98
C ALA A 112 -17.84 -7.34 14.04
N TYR A 113 -17.14 -6.27 13.61
CA TYR A 113 -16.36 -5.40 14.48
C TYR A 113 -16.63 -3.92 14.22
N ASN A 114 -16.45 -3.09 15.27
CA ASN A 114 -16.55 -1.64 15.19
C ASN A 114 -15.13 -1.05 15.14
N TYR A 115 -14.79 -0.39 14.04
CA TYR A 115 -13.53 0.32 13.87
C TYR A 115 -13.61 1.34 12.74
N GLU A 116 -12.64 2.21 12.70
CA GLU A 116 -12.50 3.26 11.69
C GLU A 116 -11.16 3.14 11.01
N MET A 117 -11.10 3.51 9.73
CA MET A 117 -9.88 3.51 8.94
C MET A 117 -9.74 4.84 8.21
N PHE A 118 -8.60 5.47 8.40
CA PHE A 118 -8.23 6.70 7.70
C PHE A 118 -7.00 6.43 6.85
N GLU A 119 -7.01 6.90 5.62
CA GLU A 119 -5.89 6.80 4.69
C GLU A 119 -5.62 8.16 4.08
N LEU A 120 -4.35 8.57 4.08
CA LEU A 120 -3.86 9.73 3.35
C LEU A 120 -2.70 9.30 2.48
N GLU A 121 -2.78 9.62 1.19
CA GLU A 121 -1.76 9.29 0.21
C GLU A 121 -1.43 10.50 -0.65
N TYR A 122 -0.14 10.78 -0.78
CA TYR A 122 0.40 11.77 -1.70
C TYR A 122 1.38 11.11 -2.64
N ARG A 123 1.21 11.33 -3.93
CA ARG A 123 2.16 10.92 -4.99
C ARG A 123 2.48 12.12 -5.85
N GLN A 124 3.75 12.27 -6.20
CA GLN A 124 4.21 13.29 -7.12
C GLN A 124 5.07 12.65 -8.20
N PHE A 125 4.95 13.17 -9.40
CA PHE A 125 5.71 12.74 -10.56
C PHE A 125 6.25 13.98 -11.25
N GLN A 126 7.56 13.98 -11.49
CA GLN A 126 8.24 15.09 -12.13
C GLN A 126 9.22 14.58 -13.18
N GLN A 127 9.08 15.06 -14.40
CA GLN A 127 10.07 14.81 -15.43
C GLN A 127 11.34 15.57 -15.10
N VAL A 128 12.49 14.87 -15.07
CA VAL A 128 13.77 15.44 -14.65
C VAL A 128 14.90 15.02 -15.60
N PHE A 129 15.91 15.86 -15.70
CA PHE A 129 17.18 15.66 -16.39
C PHE A 129 17.08 15.37 -17.90
N ARG A 130 16.36 14.34 -18.32
CA ARG A 130 16.28 13.88 -19.72
C ARG A 130 14.83 13.58 -20.08
N PRO A 131 14.45 13.68 -21.35
CA PRO A 131 13.20 13.11 -21.82
C PRO A 131 13.10 11.64 -21.42
N ARG A 132 11.90 11.21 -20.97
CA ARG A 132 11.62 9.85 -20.49
C ARG A 132 12.32 9.47 -19.17
N SER A 133 12.77 10.48 -18.39
CA SER A 133 13.22 10.30 -17.01
C SER A 133 12.20 10.92 -16.06
N THR A 134 11.83 10.19 -15.04
CA THR A 134 10.83 10.63 -14.04
C THR A 134 11.37 10.41 -12.64
N LEU A 135 11.32 11.45 -11.83
CA LEU A 135 11.45 11.36 -10.39
C LEU A 135 10.04 11.23 -9.82
N ALA A 136 9.80 10.18 -9.09
CA ALA A 136 8.53 9.90 -8.46
C ALA A 136 8.71 9.73 -6.96
N TRP A 137 7.79 10.27 -6.17
CA TRP A 137 7.76 9.98 -4.74
C TRP A 137 6.34 9.78 -4.24
N ILE A 138 6.23 8.97 -3.20
CA ILE A 138 5.00 8.69 -2.49
C ILE A 138 5.22 8.87 -1.00
N ALA A 139 4.23 9.45 -0.35
CA ALA A 139 4.07 9.41 1.10
C ALA A 139 2.66 8.89 1.40
N LYS A 140 2.56 7.87 2.24
CA LYS A 140 1.28 7.27 2.61
C LYS A 140 1.24 7.00 4.10
N THR A 141 0.07 7.26 4.69
CA THR A 141 -0.24 6.86 6.06
C THR A 141 -1.62 6.22 6.11
N GLN A 142 -1.76 5.24 6.99
CA GLN A 142 -3.04 4.64 7.35
C GLN A 142 -3.16 4.56 8.86
N ILE A 143 -4.35 4.87 9.38
CA ILE A 143 -4.66 4.87 10.81
C ILE A 143 -5.93 4.07 11.02
N GLY A 144 -5.85 3.04 11.87
CA GLY A 144 -6.97 2.24 12.31
C GLY A 144 -7.32 2.51 13.77
N VAL A 145 -8.54 2.92 14.05
CA VAL A 145 -9.02 3.24 15.40
C VAL A 145 -10.09 2.22 15.82
N GLY A 146 -10.12 1.88 17.08
CA GLY A 146 -11.09 0.91 17.61
C GLY A 146 -10.63 -0.54 17.57
N ASN A 147 -11.56 -1.46 17.33
CA ASN A 147 -11.29 -2.91 17.31
C ASN A 147 -10.95 -3.40 15.90
N VAL A 148 -9.82 -2.94 15.37
CA VAL A 148 -9.33 -3.32 14.04
C VAL A 148 -8.92 -4.79 14.06
N PRO A 149 -9.51 -5.68 13.25
CA PRO A 149 -9.07 -7.07 13.17
C PRO A 149 -7.62 -7.18 12.72
N PHE A 150 -6.91 -8.22 13.20
CA PHE A 150 -5.50 -8.41 12.90
C PHE A 150 -5.19 -8.40 11.40
N THR A 151 -6.03 -9.03 10.59
CA THR A 151 -5.85 -9.13 9.14
C THR A 151 -6.16 -7.84 8.39
N GLU A 152 -6.78 -6.86 9.05
CA GLU A 152 -7.15 -5.54 8.51
C GLU A 152 -6.25 -4.41 9.05
N LEU A 153 -5.29 -4.75 9.92
CA LEU A 153 -4.33 -3.77 10.42
C LEU A 153 -3.54 -3.13 9.27
N PRO A 154 -3.37 -1.81 9.28
CA PRO A 154 -2.42 -1.12 8.41
C PRO A 154 -1.06 -1.82 8.41
N SER A 155 -0.52 -2.05 7.23
CA SER A 155 0.74 -2.79 7.11
C SER A 155 1.52 -2.35 5.87
N PHE A 156 2.82 -2.56 5.92
CA PHE A 156 3.70 -2.45 4.76
C PHE A 156 4.63 -3.67 4.64
N GLY A 157 5.32 -3.76 3.54
CA GLY A 157 6.07 -4.91 3.07
C GLY A 157 5.28 -5.57 1.95
N SER A 158 5.47 -5.07 0.72
CA SER A 158 4.86 -5.61 -0.48
C SER A 158 5.64 -5.15 -1.71
N PRO A 159 5.42 -5.75 -2.88
CA PRO A 159 6.03 -5.27 -4.13
C PRO A 159 5.61 -3.85 -4.54
N PHE A 160 4.60 -3.26 -3.89
CA PHE A 160 4.02 -1.96 -4.25
C PHE A 160 4.36 -0.84 -3.25
N ASP A 161 4.95 -1.19 -2.11
CA ASP A 161 5.41 -0.27 -1.08
C ASP A 161 6.89 -0.50 -0.74
N LEU A 162 7.23 -0.86 0.50
CA LEU A 162 8.60 -1.17 0.90
C LEU A 162 9.01 -2.57 0.39
N ARG A 163 9.49 -2.64 -0.84
CA ARG A 163 9.91 -3.85 -1.54
C ARG A 163 11.03 -4.56 -0.78
N GLY A 164 11.10 -5.89 -0.89
CA GLY A 164 12.11 -6.71 -0.19
C GLY A 164 11.67 -7.21 1.19
N TYR A 165 10.63 -6.65 1.77
CA TYR A 165 9.99 -7.23 2.95
C TYR A 165 8.87 -8.20 2.55
N TYR A 166 8.64 -9.23 3.37
CA TYR A 166 7.50 -10.12 3.20
C TYR A 166 6.18 -9.36 3.29
N TRP A 167 5.18 -9.79 2.55
CA TRP A 167 3.88 -9.16 2.48
C TRP A 167 3.25 -8.94 3.85
N GLY A 168 3.03 -7.66 4.22
CA GLY A 168 2.47 -7.27 5.51
C GLY A 168 3.32 -7.66 6.72
N LYS A 169 4.64 -7.75 6.57
CA LYS A 169 5.58 -8.07 7.67
C LYS A 169 5.42 -7.11 8.84
N TYR A 170 5.35 -5.82 8.55
CA TYR A 170 5.20 -4.78 9.57
C TYR A 170 3.76 -4.30 9.59
N ARG A 171 3.07 -4.52 10.70
CA ARG A 171 1.67 -4.14 10.88
C ARG A 171 1.39 -3.65 12.28
N ASP A 172 0.60 -2.60 12.38
CA ASP A 172 0.02 -2.08 13.61
C ASP A 172 -1.19 -1.21 13.27
N LYS A 173 -1.81 -0.58 14.27
CA LYS A 173 -2.97 0.30 14.05
C LYS A 173 -2.66 1.54 13.22
N THR A 174 -1.41 1.96 13.20
CA THR A 174 -0.94 3.06 12.34
C THR A 174 0.26 2.60 11.53
N MET A 175 0.31 2.99 10.27
CA MET A 175 1.51 2.85 9.45
C MET A 175 1.75 4.13 8.67
N ALA A 176 3.03 4.44 8.43
CA ALA A 176 3.45 5.50 7.53
C ALA A 176 4.67 5.06 6.74
N TYR A 177 4.73 5.39 5.46
CA TYR A 177 5.92 5.18 4.64
C TYR A 177 6.09 6.25 3.58
N GLY A 178 7.34 6.41 3.14
CA GLY A 178 7.72 7.22 2.00
C GLY A 178 8.69 6.48 1.09
N ILE A 179 8.57 6.69 -0.21
CA ILE A 179 9.46 6.13 -1.22
C ILE A 179 9.81 7.22 -2.21
N LEU A 180 11.08 7.29 -2.59
CA LEU A 180 11.60 8.08 -3.68
C LEU A 180 12.10 7.13 -4.76
N GLU A 181 11.67 7.32 -6.01
CA GLU A 181 12.00 6.45 -7.13
C GLU A 181 12.43 7.28 -8.35
N TYR A 182 13.59 6.98 -8.91
CA TYR A 182 14.03 7.50 -10.19
C TYR A 182 13.82 6.45 -11.27
N ARG A 183 13.14 6.82 -12.34
CA ARG A 183 12.84 5.98 -13.51
C ARG A 183 13.48 6.57 -14.73
N HIS A 184 14.13 5.77 -15.55
CA HIS A 184 14.66 6.18 -16.85
C HIS A 184 14.38 5.14 -17.91
N MET A 185 13.77 5.58 -19.03
CA MET A 185 13.57 4.75 -20.21
C MET A 185 14.60 5.13 -21.27
N PHE A 186 15.26 4.13 -21.88
CA PHE A 186 16.32 4.38 -22.85
C PHE A 186 15.79 4.95 -24.17
N GLY A 187 16.69 5.57 -24.91
CA GLY A 187 16.41 6.13 -26.23
C GLY A 187 15.45 7.32 -26.23
N SER A 188 15.15 7.80 -27.41
CA SER A 188 14.22 8.90 -27.62
C SER A 188 12.78 8.41 -27.85
N VAL A 189 11.84 9.35 -27.83
CA VAL A 189 10.42 9.07 -28.12
C VAL A 189 10.25 8.56 -29.55
N GLU A 190 11.02 9.10 -30.50
CA GLU A 190 11.01 8.70 -31.90
C GLU A 190 11.46 7.25 -32.07
N LYS A 191 12.54 6.85 -31.40
CA LYS A 191 13.01 5.44 -31.35
C LYS A 191 11.97 4.51 -30.75
N TYR A 192 11.28 4.93 -29.70
CA TYR A 192 10.17 4.15 -29.16
C TYR A 192 9.02 3.97 -30.16
N LYS A 193 8.60 5.06 -30.84
CA LYS A 193 7.55 5.02 -31.85
C LYS A 193 7.93 4.17 -33.08
N SER A 194 9.21 4.13 -33.44
CA SER A 194 9.73 3.27 -34.51
C SER A 194 9.83 1.78 -34.14
N GLY A 195 9.44 1.40 -32.92
CA GLY A 195 9.43 0.00 -32.47
C GLY A 195 10.80 -0.52 -31.98
N ASN A 196 11.80 0.34 -31.81
CA ASN A 196 13.12 -0.05 -31.34
C ASN A 196 13.02 -0.67 -29.94
N PHE A 197 13.52 -1.92 -29.79
CA PHE A 197 13.44 -2.67 -28.56
C PHE A 197 14.13 -1.97 -27.39
N TRP A 198 15.33 -1.42 -27.59
CA TRP A 198 16.07 -0.72 -26.54
C TRP A 198 15.32 0.51 -26.01
N ALA A 199 14.53 1.17 -26.85
CA ALA A 199 13.71 2.28 -26.42
C ALA A 199 12.48 1.85 -25.59
N LYS A 200 12.19 0.54 -25.53
CA LYS A 200 11.18 -0.03 -24.62
C LYS A 200 11.77 -0.44 -23.27
N CYS A 201 13.11 -0.51 -23.18
CA CYS A 201 13.82 -0.87 -21.96
C CYS A 201 14.16 0.37 -21.12
N GLY A 202 14.32 0.16 -19.84
CA GLY A 202 14.72 1.19 -18.89
C GLY A 202 15.13 0.60 -17.57
N PHE A 203 15.51 1.46 -16.65
CA PHE A 203 15.83 1.09 -15.29
C PHE A 203 15.12 1.97 -14.27
N VAL A 204 15.08 1.50 -13.06
CA VAL A 204 14.58 2.20 -11.89
C VAL A 204 15.55 2.01 -10.73
N GLY A 205 15.72 3.04 -9.91
CA GLY A 205 16.33 2.95 -8.61
C GLY A 205 15.41 3.59 -7.57
N TRP A 206 15.34 3.03 -6.38
CA TRP A 206 14.50 3.58 -5.32
C TRP A 206 15.15 3.47 -3.95
N VAL A 207 14.71 4.35 -3.08
CA VAL A 207 14.93 4.29 -1.64
C VAL A 207 13.60 4.54 -0.95
N GLY A 208 13.38 3.87 0.16
CA GLY A 208 12.15 4.01 0.93
C GLY A 208 12.38 3.82 2.42
N MET A 209 11.45 4.33 3.19
CA MET A 209 11.42 4.17 4.64
C MET A 209 9.99 4.09 5.14
N GLY A 210 9.79 3.33 6.21
CA GLY A 210 8.46 3.21 6.82
C GLY A 210 8.54 2.87 8.29
N THR A 211 7.45 3.18 8.98
CA THR A 211 7.28 2.92 10.39
C THR A 211 5.84 2.52 10.71
N ILE A 212 5.65 1.82 11.80
CA ILE A 212 4.35 1.42 12.34
C ILE A 212 4.21 1.92 13.78
N GLY A 213 2.99 1.94 14.30
CA GLY A 213 2.73 2.33 15.68
C GLY A 213 1.31 2.05 16.12
N ASN A 214 1.07 2.17 17.41
CA ASN A 214 -0.26 1.99 17.98
C ASN A 214 -1.03 3.32 17.92
N ALA A 215 -2.12 3.34 17.16
CA ALA A 215 -2.87 4.55 16.80
C ALA A 215 -3.08 5.56 17.96
N PRO A 216 -3.08 6.85 17.63
CA PRO A 216 -2.94 7.44 16.31
C PRO A 216 -1.48 7.73 15.89
N ILE A 217 -0.51 7.35 16.69
CA ILE A 217 0.89 7.76 16.58
C ILE A 217 1.73 6.62 16.01
N VAL A 218 2.63 6.94 15.09
CA VAL A 218 3.70 6.05 14.64
C VAL A 218 4.88 6.07 15.62
N ASP A 219 5.68 5.01 15.63
CA ASP A 219 6.93 5.01 16.42
C ASP A 219 8.03 5.74 15.65
N TRP A 220 8.26 7.00 15.99
CA TRP A 220 9.26 7.86 15.35
C TRP A 220 10.71 7.40 15.58
N ASN A 221 10.96 6.48 16.49
CA ASN A 221 12.30 6.00 16.80
C ASN A 221 12.68 4.75 16.02
N LYS A 222 11.69 4.07 15.41
CA LYS A 222 11.90 2.79 14.71
C LYS A 222 11.50 2.90 13.25
N TRP A 223 12.48 3.08 12.36
CA TRP A 223 12.30 3.12 10.93
C TRP A 223 12.86 1.87 10.26
N LYS A 224 12.16 1.40 9.26
CA LYS A 224 12.60 0.32 8.38
C LYS A 224 12.90 0.91 7.01
N PHE A 225 14.09 0.65 6.52
CA PHE A 225 14.59 1.19 5.24
C PHE A 225 14.59 0.10 4.17
N ASN A 226 14.35 0.50 2.94
CA ASN A 226 14.58 -0.33 1.78
C ASN A 226 15.17 0.48 0.64
N TYR A 227 15.91 -0.20 -0.22
CA TYR A 227 16.44 0.36 -1.45
C TYR A 227 16.59 -0.76 -2.47
N GLY A 228 16.72 -0.40 -3.72
CA GLY A 228 16.93 -1.38 -4.78
C GLY A 228 17.01 -0.75 -6.15
N VAL A 229 17.24 -1.61 -7.10
CA VAL A 229 17.26 -1.27 -8.52
C VAL A 229 16.40 -2.25 -9.29
N GLY A 230 15.96 -1.87 -10.48
CA GLY A 230 15.15 -2.77 -11.28
C GLY A 230 15.16 -2.40 -12.76
N LEU A 231 14.74 -3.37 -13.56
CA LEU A 231 14.54 -3.20 -14.99
C LEU A 231 13.08 -2.91 -15.31
N ARG A 232 12.88 -2.16 -16.38
CA ARG A 232 11.57 -1.83 -16.92
C ARG A 232 11.55 -2.18 -18.40
N ILE A 233 10.53 -2.90 -18.82
CA ILE A 233 10.28 -3.17 -20.24
C ILE A 233 8.86 -2.74 -20.54
N GLN A 234 8.71 -1.74 -21.38
CA GLN A 234 7.41 -1.25 -21.80
C GLN A 234 6.83 -2.17 -22.87
N MET A 235 5.84 -2.96 -22.50
CA MET A 235 5.18 -3.90 -23.38
C MET A 235 4.16 -3.19 -24.30
N GLN A 236 3.41 -2.27 -23.73
CA GLN A 236 2.41 -1.42 -24.38
C GLN A 236 2.39 -0.05 -23.73
N PRO A 237 1.81 0.99 -24.35
CA PRO A 237 1.55 2.24 -23.66
C PRO A 237 0.81 2.00 -22.35
N GLY A 238 1.35 2.52 -21.24
CA GLY A 238 0.79 2.33 -19.90
C GLY A 238 1.01 0.96 -19.24
N LYS A 239 1.69 0.00 -19.90
CA LYS A 239 1.96 -1.33 -19.33
C LYS A 239 3.44 -1.67 -19.37
N ASN A 240 4.04 -1.75 -18.19
CA ASN A 240 5.46 -2.08 -18.02
C ASN A 240 5.61 -3.42 -17.31
N PHE A 241 6.47 -4.28 -17.86
CA PHE A 241 7.04 -5.39 -17.11
C PHE A 241 8.11 -4.84 -16.16
N ARG A 242 8.13 -5.36 -14.93
CA ARG A 242 9.02 -4.92 -13.85
C ARG A 242 9.81 -6.12 -13.32
N LEU A 243 11.13 -5.96 -13.21
CA LEU A 243 12.00 -6.86 -12.48
C LEU A 243 12.81 -6.03 -11.48
N ASP A 244 12.50 -6.16 -10.21
CA ASP A 244 13.11 -5.39 -9.11
C ASP A 244 13.97 -6.34 -8.25
N VAL A 245 15.17 -5.87 -7.86
CA VAL A 245 16.13 -6.55 -6.98
C VAL A 245 16.56 -5.66 -5.83
#